data_f6c756a41cd1747c67ca342dc7097a64
#
_entry.id   f6c756a41cd1747c67ca342dc7097a64
#
_cell.length_a   1.000
_cell.length_b   1.000
_cell.length_c   1.000
_cell.angle_alpha   90.00
_cell.angle_beta   90.00
_cell.angle_gamma   90.00
#
_symmetry.space_group_name_H-M   'P 1'
#
loop_
_entity.id
_entity.type
_entity.pdbx_description
1 polymer ?
#
loop_
_entity_poly.entity_id
_entity_poly.type
_entity_poly.pdbx_seq_one_letter_code
_entity_poly.pdbx_strand_id
1 'polypeptide(L)'
;MARILLVEDDPDNIELMTRLLEHYGHQISVADHAMAGIATARAELPDLILMDLELPETLDGHPDPNAGLAATRQLKADPHTAAIPVIALTAHTMAQHRERIAEAGCDDLQEKPIFPFQSLLDKINRHALGGAPG
;
A
#
# COMPACT_ATOMS: atom_id res chain seq x y z
N MET A 1 9.67 -1.78 -14.19
CA MET A 1 10.14 -2.14 -12.84
C MET A 1 9.93 -0.98 -11.90
N ALA A 2 9.36 -1.24 -10.74
CA ALA A 2 9.06 -0.20 -9.78
C ALA A 2 9.66 -0.55 -8.40
N ARG A 3 9.91 0.51 -7.61
CA ARG A 3 10.27 0.37 -6.20
C ARG A 3 8.98 0.49 -5.41
N ILE A 4 8.61 -0.59 -4.72
CA ILE A 4 7.33 -0.68 -4.02
C ILE A 4 7.57 -0.84 -2.52
N LEU A 5 6.89 -0.03 -1.73
CA LEU A 5 6.84 -0.21 -0.29
C LEU A 5 5.57 -0.98 0.05
N LEU A 6 5.73 -2.14 0.67
CA LEU A 6 4.61 -2.93 1.17
C LEU A 6 4.48 -2.71 2.68
N VAL A 7 3.36 -2.17 3.12
CA VAL A 7 3.07 -1.99 4.55
C VAL A 7 2.05 -3.06 4.94
N GLU A 8 2.52 -4.08 5.64
CA GLU A 8 1.78 -5.30 5.94
C GLU A 8 2.36 -5.96 7.18
N ASP A 9 1.55 -6.44 8.09
CA ASP A 9 2.04 -7.04 9.33
C ASP A 9 2.02 -8.57 9.35
N ASP A 10 1.28 -9.21 8.43
CA ASP A 10 1.20 -10.67 8.37
C ASP A 10 2.42 -11.24 7.64
N PRO A 11 3.27 -12.05 8.33
CA PRO A 11 4.48 -12.60 7.70
C PRO A 11 4.19 -13.44 6.46
N ASP A 12 3.10 -14.17 6.43
CA ASP A 12 2.76 -15.02 5.28
C ASP A 12 2.39 -14.17 4.07
N ASN A 13 1.63 -13.09 4.28
CA ASN A 13 1.28 -12.17 3.21
C ASN A 13 2.52 -11.41 2.72
N ILE A 14 3.40 -11.02 3.64
CA ILE A 14 4.65 -10.34 3.27
C ILE A 14 5.48 -11.25 2.36
N GLU A 15 5.66 -12.52 2.75
CA GLU A 15 6.45 -13.45 1.95
C GLU A 15 5.83 -13.67 0.57
N LEU A 16 4.54 -13.94 0.52
CA LEU A 16 3.84 -14.19 -0.73
C LEU A 16 3.90 -12.98 -1.66
N MET A 17 3.57 -11.81 -1.16
CA MET A 17 3.57 -10.59 -1.97
C MET A 17 4.96 -10.24 -2.46
N THR A 18 5.96 -10.37 -1.59
CA THR A 18 7.34 -10.08 -1.95
C THR A 18 7.81 -10.99 -3.08
N ARG A 19 7.57 -12.29 -2.96
CA ARG A 19 7.95 -13.25 -4.00
C ARG A 19 7.28 -12.97 -5.33
N LEU A 20 5.97 -12.71 -5.30
CA LEU A 20 5.22 -12.45 -6.52
C LEU A 20 5.67 -11.17 -7.20
N LEU A 21 5.82 -10.10 -6.44
CA LEU A 21 6.22 -8.82 -7.01
C LEU A 21 7.66 -8.84 -7.53
N GLU A 22 8.56 -9.51 -6.81
CA GLU A 22 9.94 -9.66 -7.28
C GLU A 22 10.01 -10.50 -8.56
N HIS A 23 9.15 -11.50 -8.66
CA HIS A 23 9.06 -12.32 -9.88
C HIS A 23 8.76 -11.46 -11.11
N TYR A 24 7.97 -10.40 -10.94
CA TYR A 24 7.62 -9.48 -12.02
C TYR A 24 8.61 -8.31 -12.15
N GLY A 25 9.74 -8.37 -11.46
CA GLY A 25 10.82 -7.41 -11.64
C GLY A 25 10.78 -6.19 -10.75
N HIS A 26 9.90 -6.16 -9.75
CA HIS A 26 9.82 -5.03 -8.82
C HIS A 26 10.78 -5.20 -7.64
N GLN A 27 11.21 -4.08 -7.07
CA GLN A 27 12.01 -4.06 -5.84
C GLN A 27 11.09 -3.75 -4.67
N ILE A 28 11.16 -4.56 -3.61
CA ILE A 28 10.23 -4.48 -2.50
C ILE A 28 10.94 -4.09 -1.22
N SER A 29 10.40 -3.07 -0.54
CA SER A 29 10.72 -2.76 0.85
C SER A 29 9.49 -3.08 1.68
N VAL A 30 9.68 -3.49 2.92
CA VAL A 30 8.58 -3.90 3.79
C VAL A 30 8.60 -3.10 5.09
N ALA A 31 7.43 -2.67 5.53
CA ALA A 31 7.21 -2.12 6.87
C ALA A 31 6.04 -2.88 7.48
N ASP A 32 6.15 -3.23 8.76
CA ASP A 32 5.16 -4.10 9.40
C ASP A 32 4.19 -3.38 10.33
N HIS A 33 4.26 -2.05 10.39
CA HIS A 33 3.30 -1.24 11.11
C HIS A 33 3.25 0.16 10.48
N ALA A 34 2.21 0.92 10.83
CA ALA A 34 1.92 2.18 10.16
C ALA A 34 3.05 3.22 10.30
N MET A 35 3.60 3.39 11.50
CA MET A 35 4.66 4.36 11.72
C MET A 35 5.93 4.04 10.94
N ALA A 36 6.30 2.74 10.87
CA ALA A 36 7.44 2.32 10.06
C ALA A 36 7.17 2.57 8.57
N GLY A 37 5.93 2.36 8.12
CA GLY A 37 5.54 2.65 6.75
C GLY A 37 5.76 4.11 6.39
N ILE A 38 5.34 5.02 7.25
CA ILE A 38 5.52 6.46 7.04
C ILE A 38 7.01 6.80 7.00
N ALA A 39 7.78 6.30 7.96
CA ALA A 39 9.21 6.58 8.04
C ALA A 39 9.96 6.06 6.81
N THR A 40 9.64 4.83 6.38
CA THR A 40 10.27 4.23 5.21
C THR A 40 9.92 4.99 3.94
N ALA A 41 8.66 5.40 3.79
CA ALA A 41 8.23 6.16 2.62
C ALA A 41 8.99 7.48 2.51
N ARG A 42 9.17 8.17 3.63
CA ARG A 42 9.92 9.43 3.66
C ARG A 42 11.40 9.24 3.34
N ALA A 43 11.99 8.15 3.83
CA ALA A 43 13.41 7.89 3.64
C ALA A 43 13.73 7.40 2.23
N GLU A 44 12.89 6.54 1.67
CA GLU A 44 13.18 5.85 0.41
C GLU A 44 12.48 6.44 -0.80
N LEU A 45 11.38 7.16 -0.61
CA LEU A 45 10.57 7.72 -1.68
C LEU A 45 10.26 6.68 -2.77
N PRO A 46 9.54 5.61 -2.41
CA PRO A 46 9.22 4.56 -3.38
C PRO A 46 8.32 5.08 -4.51
N ASP A 47 8.23 4.31 -5.57
CA ASP A 47 7.37 4.64 -6.70
C ASP A 47 5.90 4.40 -6.40
N LEU A 48 5.62 3.52 -5.45
CA LEU A 48 4.25 3.14 -5.09
C LEU A 48 4.23 2.51 -3.71
N ILE A 49 3.14 2.71 -2.98
CA ILE A 49 2.93 2.10 -1.66
C ILE A 49 1.71 1.18 -1.74
N LEU A 50 1.88 -0.05 -1.27
CA LEU A 50 0.78 -0.97 -1.02
C LEU A 50 0.50 -0.92 0.48
N MET A 51 -0.65 -0.40 0.86
CA MET A 51 -1.00 -0.14 2.25
C MET A 51 -2.12 -1.05 2.71
N ASP A 52 -1.78 -2.03 3.56
CA ASP A 52 -2.81 -2.81 4.25
C ASP A 52 -3.54 -1.87 5.21
N LEU A 53 -4.85 -1.94 5.23
CA LEU A 53 -5.63 -1.05 6.09
C LEU A 53 -5.74 -1.55 7.52
N GLU A 54 -5.60 -2.85 7.76
CA GLU A 54 -5.63 -3.41 9.10
C GLU A 54 -4.22 -3.67 9.61
N LEU A 55 -3.61 -2.64 10.18
CA LEU A 55 -2.23 -2.67 10.65
C LEU A 55 -2.14 -2.23 12.10
N PRO A 56 -1.12 -2.67 12.84
CA PRO A 56 -0.76 -1.97 14.07
C PRO A 56 -0.25 -0.58 13.71
N GLU A 57 -0.52 0.40 14.56
CA GLU A 57 0.06 1.72 14.40
C GLU A 57 1.54 1.70 14.73
N THR A 58 1.89 0.98 15.80
CA THR A 58 3.27 0.82 16.29
C THR A 58 3.62 -0.66 16.33
N LEU A 59 4.92 -0.96 16.50
CA LEU A 59 5.42 -2.34 16.52
C LEU A 59 4.72 -3.22 17.54
N ASP A 60 4.42 -2.68 18.73
CA ASP A 60 3.79 -3.45 19.81
C ASP A 60 2.28 -3.32 19.86
N GLY A 61 1.69 -2.64 18.89
CA GLY A 61 0.25 -2.38 18.87
C GLY A 61 -0.56 -3.55 18.35
N HIS A 62 -1.87 -3.49 18.61
CA HIS A 62 -2.82 -4.41 18.00
C HIS A 62 -3.27 -3.86 16.64
N PRO A 63 -3.69 -4.73 15.70
CA PRO A 63 -4.23 -4.25 14.43
C PRO A 63 -5.38 -3.27 14.66
N ASP A 64 -5.30 -2.14 13.97
CA ASP A 64 -6.29 -1.08 14.06
C ASP A 64 -6.87 -0.86 12.65
N PRO A 65 -8.18 -0.99 12.47
CA PRO A 65 -8.78 -0.82 11.14
C PRO A 65 -8.62 0.59 10.56
N ASN A 66 -8.21 1.55 11.38
CA ASN A 66 -8.00 2.94 10.93
C ASN A 66 -6.53 3.30 10.70
N ALA A 67 -5.60 2.44 11.11
CA ALA A 67 -4.18 2.79 11.07
C ALA A 67 -3.66 3.02 9.64
N GLY A 68 -4.05 2.17 8.71
CA GLY A 68 -3.63 2.32 7.30
C GLY A 68 -4.16 3.59 6.67
N LEU A 69 -5.42 3.94 6.97
CA LEU A 69 -6.02 5.18 6.46
C LEU A 69 -5.36 6.41 7.09
N ALA A 70 -5.09 6.37 8.40
CA ALA A 70 -4.42 7.47 9.07
C ALA A 70 -3.01 7.67 8.52
N ALA A 71 -2.27 6.58 8.28
CA ALA A 71 -0.95 6.65 7.67
C ALA A 71 -1.02 7.27 6.28
N THR A 72 -2.00 6.88 5.49
CA THR A 72 -2.19 7.44 4.14
C THR A 72 -2.46 8.94 4.21
N ARG A 73 -3.30 9.38 5.12
CA ARG A 73 -3.57 10.82 5.29
C ARG A 73 -2.29 11.59 5.62
N GLN A 74 -1.45 11.04 6.50
CA GLN A 74 -0.19 11.69 6.84
C GLN A 74 0.75 11.77 5.64
N LEU A 75 0.84 10.68 4.86
CA LEU A 75 1.68 10.67 3.66
C LEU A 75 1.20 11.67 2.62
N LYS A 76 -0.11 11.78 2.45
CA LYS A 76 -0.69 12.71 1.47
C LYS A 76 -0.63 14.16 1.93
N ALA A 77 -0.51 14.41 3.22
CA ALA A 77 -0.36 15.75 3.77
C ALA A 77 1.09 16.25 3.73
N ASP A 78 2.05 15.34 3.55
CA ASP A 78 3.47 15.68 3.51
C ASP A 78 3.90 15.94 2.07
N PRO A 79 4.42 17.14 1.75
CA PRO A 79 4.84 17.46 0.37
C PRO A 79 5.86 16.49 -0.21
N HIS A 80 6.69 15.86 0.63
CA HIS A 80 7.71 14.92 0.17
C HIS A 80 7.12 13.60 -0.32
N THR A 81 5.97 13.19 0.22
CA THR A 81 5.37 11.88 -0.08
C THR A 81 4.01 11.98 -0.76
N ALA A 82 3.43 13.18 -0.85
CA ALA A 82 2.06 13.36 -1.35
C ALA A 82 1.85 12.83 -2.76
N ALA A 83 2.87 12.86 -3.60
CA ALA A 83 2.75 12.41 -4.99
C ALA A 83 2.92 10.89 -5.16
N ILE A 84 3.33 10.17 -4.12
CA ILE A 84 3.51 8.73 -4.20
C ILE A 84 2.14 8.05 -4.23
N PRO A 85 1.82 7.25 -5.26
CA PRO A 85 0.54 6.55 -5.30
C PRO A 85 0.40 5.56 -4.15
N VAL A 86 -0.77 5.50 -3.54
CA VAL A 86 -1.08 4.54 -2.47
C VAL A 86 -2.25 3.68 -2.93
N ILE A 87 -2.03 2.37 -2.98
CA ILE A 87 -3.08 1.39 -3.23
C ILE A 87 -3.44 0.74 -1.90
N ALA A 88 -4.69 0.90 -1.47
CA ALA A 88 -5.16 0.29 -0.24
C ALA A 88 -5.43 -1.20 -0.47
N LEU A 89 -4.99 -2.04 0.46
CA LEU A 89 -5.30 -3.47 0.47
C LEU A 89 -6.35 -3.70 1.55
N THR A 90 -7.52 -4.20 1.17
CA THR A 90 -8.64 -4.32 2.11
C THR A 90 -9.51 -5.53 1.83
N ALA A 91 -10.02 -6.15 2.89
CA ALA A 91 -11.05 -7.19 2.79
C ALA A 91 -12.46 -6.57 2.79
N HIS A 92 -12.57 -5.26 3.03
CA HIS A 92 -13.86 -4.58 3.16
C HIS A 92 -14.08 -3.67 1.96
N THR A 93 -15.06 -4.01 1.13
CA THR A 93 -15.32 -3.30 -0.13
C THR A 93 -16.71 -2.67 -0.20
N MET A 94 -17.40 -2.54 0.93
CA MET A 94 -18.69 -1.87 0.98
C MET A 94 -18.54 -0.38 0.65
N ALA A 95 -19.59 0.20 0.11
CA ALA A 95 -19.57 1.59 -0.38
C ALA A 95 -19.06 2.59 0.65
N GLN A 96 -19.52 2.49 1.90
CA GLN A 96 -19.07 3.39 2.98
C GLN A 96 -17.58 3.30 3.22
N HIS A 97 -17.03 2.07 3.14
CA HIS A 97 -15.62 1.85 3.36
C HIS A 97 -14.79 2.42 2.20
N ARG A 98 -15.29 2.26 0.97
CA ARG A 98 -14.64 2.83 -0.22
C ARG A 98 -14.57 4.35 -0.15
N GLU A 99 -15.61 4.99 0.36
CA GLU A 99 -15.61 6.44 0.55
C GLU A 99 -14.53 6.87 1.52
N ARG A 100 -14.37 6.15 2.63
CA ARG A 100 -13.33 6.45 3.62
C ARG A 100 -11.93 6.27 3.05
N ILE A 101 -11.74 5.25 2.22
CA ILE A 101 -10.47 5.00 1.54
C ILE A 101 -10.14 6.17 0.60
N ALA A 102 -11.11 6.59 -0.19
CA ALA A 102 -10.92 7.71 -1.12
C ALA A 102 -10.64 9.02 -0.37
N GLU A 103 -11.37 9.29 0.71
CA GLU A 103 -11.18 10.50 1.52
C GLU A 103 -9.81 10.55 2.17
N ALA A 104 -9.23 9.40 2.50
CA ALA A 104 -7.89 9.34 3.06
C ALA A 104 -6.81 9.69 2.03
N GLY A 105 -7.15 9.68 0.75
CA GLY A 105 -6.23 10.02 -0.32
C GLY A 105 -5.63 8.81 -1.04
N CYS A 106 -6.16 7.61 -0.81
CA CYS A 106 -5.71 6.43 -1.56
C CYS A 106 -6.04 6.61 -3.04
N ASP A 107 -5.11 6.26 -3.88
CA ASP A 107 -5.25 6.41 -5.34
C ASP A 107 -6.01 5.25 -5.95
N ASP A 108 -6.03 4.11 -5.28
CA ASP A 108 -6.74 2.93 -5.74
C ASP A 108 -6.96 1.99 -4.55
N LEU A 109 -7.70 0.92 -4.78
CA LEU A 109 -7.85 -0.13 -3.78
C LEU A 109 -7.78 -1.50 -4.44
N GLN A 110 -7.32 -2.49 -3.68
CA GLN A 110 -7.28 -3.88 -4.10
C GLN A 110 -7.96 -4.72 -3.02
N GLU A 111 -8.94 -5.49 -3.44
CA GLU A 111 -9.68 -6.38 -2.55
C GLU A 111 -8.82 -7.59 -2.16
N LYS A 112 -8.92 -8.01 -0.91
CA LYS A 112 -8.33 -9.24 -0.41
C LYS A 112 -9.40 -10.33 -0.33
N PRO A 113 -9.07 -11.60 -0.60
CA PRO A 113 -7.77 -12.07 -1.09
C PRO A 113 -7.48 -11.58 -2.51
N ILE A 114 -6.20 -11.39 -2.83
CA ILE A 114 -5.81 -10.86 -4.14
C ILE A 114 -5.85 -12.00 -5.16
N PHE A 115 -6.91 -12.04 -5.96
CA PHE A 115 -7.09 -13.06 -6.96
C PHE A 115 -8.00 -12.55 -8.07
N PRO A 116 -7.59 -12.62 -9.34
CA PRO A 116 -6.26 -13.03 -9.78
C PRO A 116 -5.20 -11.97 -9.46
N PHE A 117 -3.96 -12.39 -9.31
CA PHE A 117 -2.88 -11.46 -8.99
C PHE A 117 -2.68 -10.41 -10.08
N GLN A 118 -3.03 -10.72 -11.30
CA GLN A 118 -2.97 -9.80 -12.44
C GLN A 118 -3.75 -8.51 -12.17
N SER A 119 -4.85 -8.59 -11.41
CA SER A 119 -5.62 -7.43 -11.02
C SER A 119 -4.76 -6.39 -10.28
N LEU A 120 -3.93 -6.85 -9.35
CA LEU A 120 -3.02 -5.97 -8.63
C LEU A 120 -1.90 -5.46 -9.54
N LEU A 121 -1.33 -6.33 -10.38
CA LEU A 121 -0.28 -5.92 -11.31
C LEU A 121 -0.76 -4.82 -12.25
N ASP A 122 -1.99 -4.90 -12.72
CA ASP A 122 -2.55 -3.87 -13.59
C ASP A 122 -2.65 -2.52 -12.89
N LYS A 123 -3.03 -2.53 -11.60
CA LYS A 123 -3.09 -1.31 -10.80
C LYS A 123 -1.71 -0.73 -10.54
N ILE A 124 -0.74 -1.59 -10.24
CA ILE A 124 0.65 -1.17 -10.04
C ILE A 124 1.19 -0.52 -11.31
N ASN A 125 0.98 -1.13 -12.46
CA ASN A 125 1.44 -0.57 -13.74
C ASN A 125 0.78 0.77 -14.03
N ARG A 126 -0.51 0.88 -13.73
CA ARG A 126 -1.24 2.13 -13.97
C ARG A 126 -0.72 3.28 -13.14
N HIS A 127 -0.37 3.04 -11.89
CA HIS A 127 0.00 4.10 -10.96
C HIS A 127 1.51 4.31 -10.85
N ALA A 128 2.29 3.22 -10.76
CA ALA A 128 3.73 3.33 -10.52
C ALA A 128 4.53 3.62 -11.78
N LEU A 129 4.08 3.10 -12.92
CA LEU A 129 4.80 3.23 -14.19
C LEU A 129 4.15 4.28 -15.09
N GLY A 130 3.41 5.21 -14.50
CA GLY A 130 2.78 6.30 -15.21
C GLY A 130 1.44 5.96 -15.84
N GLY A 131 1.01 4.71 -15.74
CA GLY A 131 -0.25 4.24 -16.29
C GLY A 131 -0.38 4.52 -17.77
N ALA A 132 0.63 5.05 -18.33
CA ALA A 132 0.56 5.42 -19.71
C ALA A 132 0.68 4.14 -20.49
N PRO A 133 -0.26 3.84 -21.30
CA PRO A 133 0.02 2.91 -22.33
C PRO A 133 1.01 3.63 -23.16
N GLY A 134 2.06 3.32 -22.95
CA GLY A 134 3.08 3.92 -23.80
C GLY A 134 2.41 4.71 -24.75
#